data_415922d1258840c6f7bccfb13a5df3db
#
_entry.id   415922d1258840c6f7bccfb13a5df3db
#
_cell.length_a   1.000
_cell.length_b   1.000
_cell.length_c   1.000
_cell.angle_alpha   90.00
_cell.angle_beta   90.00
_cell.angle_gamma   90.00
#
_symmetry.space_group_name_H-M   'P 1'
#
loop_
_entity.id
_entity.type
_entity.pdbx_description
1 polymer ?
#
loop_
_entity_poly.entity_id
_entity_poly.type
_entity_poly.pdbx_seq_one_letter_code
_entity_poly.pdbx_strand_id
1 'polypeptide(L)'
;MTYWNTAVCETNGINIHYTRTGGNKLPLILLHGLMANGLCWTNLAHVLEKEYDVIMPDARGHGNSSVPDFGYRYEDHANDVAGLINALKLPPPILLGHSMGGMTAAVVACHKPNLLRGLVLAEPTFLSPKFQREVRDSDVADQHRRTLNMSLDEVVADARNRHPNRAAETLELFARARLQTSMAAFDVLTPLNPDYKMLV
;
A
#
# COMPACT_ATOMS: atom_id res chain seq x y z
N MET A 1 -12.09 -2.56 -22.21
CA MET A 1 -11.37 -2.60 -20.93
C MET A 1 -9.89 -2.71 -21.25
N THR A 2 -9.09 -1.74 -20.87
CA THR A 2 -7.62 -1.80 -20.99
C THR A 2 -7.15 -2.79 -19.93
N TYR A 3 -6.59 -3.94 -20.35
CA TYR A 3 -6.00 -4.88 -19.41
C TYR A 3 -4.61 -4.37 -19.04
N TRP A 4 -4.42 -3.93 -17.80
CA TRP A 4 -3.11 -3.61 -17.27
C TRP A 4 -2.28 -4.88 -17.04
N ASN A 5 -0.98 -4.77 -17.18
CA ASN A 5 -0.09 -5.89 -16.94
C ASN A 5 0.09 -6.13 -15.44
N THR A 6 0.03 -7.39 -15.03
CA THR A 6 0.41 -7.81 -13.68
C THR A 6 1.69 -8.62 -13.73
N ALA A 7 2.55 -8.44 -12.75
CA ALA A 7 3.79 -9.21 -12.65
C ALA A 7 4.26 -9.30 -11.19
N VAL A 8 5.26 -10.11 -10.97
CA VAL A 8 5.94 -10.28 -9.69
C VAL A 8 7.39 -9.87 -9.84
N CYS A 9 7.89 -9.17 -8.84
CA CYS A 9 9.29 -8.76 -8.75
C CYS A 9 9.90 -9.31 -7.46
N GLU A 10 10.98 -10.05 -7.56
CA GLU A 10 11.75 -10.45 -6.38
C GLU A 10 12.62 -9.28 -5.94
N THR A 11 12.46 -8.87 -4.70
CA THR A 11 13.21 -7.78 -4.07
C THR A 11 13.24 -7.91 -2.57
N ASN A 12 14.32 -7.50 -1.93
CA ASN A 12 14.47 -7.51 -0.47
C ASN A 12 14.11 -8.88 0.17
N GLY A 13 14.39 -9.98 -0.54
CA GLY A 13 14.13 -11.35 -0.11
C GLY A 13 12.67 -11.80 -0.15
N ILE A 14 11.80 -11.04 -0.79
CA ILE A 14 10.37 -11.37 -0.97
C ILE A 14 9.91 -11.12 -2.41
N ASN A 15 8.77 -11.67 -2.76
CA ASN A 15 8.09 -11.42 -4.02
C ASN A 15 7.07 -10.29 -3.84
N ILE A 16 7.23 -9.20 -4.58
CA ILE A 16 6.27 -8.10 -4.66
C ILE A 16 5.45 -8.24 -5.94
N HIS A 17 4.16 -8.46 -5.80
CA HIS A 17 3.20 -8.39 -6.89
C HIS A 17 2.86 -6.93 -7.19
N TYR A 18 2.69 -6.60 -8.46
CA TYR A 18 2.26 -5.26 -8.88
C TYR A 18 1.42 -5.31 -10.15
N THR A 19 0.57 -4.30 -10.30
CA THR A 19 -0.15 -4.00 -11.54
C THR A 19 0.44 -2.73 -12.15
N ARG A 20 0.62 -2.68 -13.47
CA ARG A 20 1.25 -1.56 -14.19
C ARG A 20 0.48 -1.20 -15.44
N THR A 21 0.22 0.08 -15.65
CA THR A 21 -0.46 0.58 -16.86
C THR A 21 0.45 0.58 -18.08
N GLY A 22 1.77 0.74 -17.87
CA GLY A 22 2.76 0.70 -18.93
C GLY A 22 2.86 2.00 -19.75
N GLY A 23 3.62 1.93 -20.82
CA GLY A 23 3.89 3.05 -21.72
C GLY A 23 5.23 3.72 -21.44
N ASN A 24 5.69 4.55 -22.38
CA ASN A 24 6.94 5.32 -22.25
C ASN A 24 6.63 6.69 -21.63
N LYS A 25 6.23 6.68 -20.37
CA LYS A 25 5.79 7.84 -19.59
C LYS A 25 6.54 7.92 -18.28
N LEU A 26 6.39 9.05 -17.57
CA LEU A 26 6.98 9.22 -16.26
C LEU A 26 6.37 8.19 -15.27
N PRO A 27 7.18 7.38 -14.57
CA PRO A 27 6.66 6.41 -13.62
C PRO A 27 6.08 7.10 -12.38
N LEU A 28 4.91 6.62 -11.97
CA LEU A 28 4.21 7.00 -10.77
C LEU A 28 3.86 5.74 -9.97
N ILE A 29 4.37 5.61 -8.76
CA ILE A 29 4.10 4.46 -7.90
C ILE A 29 3.06 4.85 -6.86
N LEU A 30 1.97 4.09 -6.76
CA LEU A 30 0.87 4.31 -5.82
C LEU A 30 0.95 3.28 -4.68
N LEU A 31 1.28 3.76 -3.47
CA LEU A 31 1.45 2.94 -2.28
C LEU A 31 0.19 3.00 -1.42
N HIS A 32 -0.44 1.86 -1.22
CA HIS A 32 -1.69 1.73 -0.48
C HIS A 32 -1.51 1.70 1.05
N GLY A 33 -2.61 1.90 1.78
CA GLY A 33 -2.65 1.78 3.23
C GLY A 33 -2.85 0.35 3.73
N LEU A 34 -2.77 0.14 5.04
CA LEU A 34 -3.07 -1.14 5.70
C LEU A 34 -4.49 -1.60 5.32
N MET A 35 -4.67 -2.91 5.11
CA MET A 35 -5.92 -3.55 4.67
C MET A 35 -6.40 -3.15 3.25
N ALA A 36 -5.53 -2.58 2.42
CA ALA A 36 -5.77 -2.33 1.01
C ALA A 36 -4.77 -3.13 0.15
N ASN A 37 -4.83 -2.99 -1.16
CA ASN A 37 -3.86 -3.53 -2.11
C ASN A 37 -3.71 -2.57 -3.31
N GLY A 38 -2.85 -2.91 -4.25
CA GLY A 38 -2.59 -2.08 -5.43
C GLY A 38 -3.86 -1.74 -6.21
N LEU A 39 -4.79 -2.68 -6.36
CA LEU A 39 -6.02 -2.48 -7.12
C LEU A 39 -7.01 -1.50 -6.48
N CYS A 40 -6.84 -1.16 -5.20
CA CYS A 40 -7.63 -0.08 -4.59
C CYS A 40 -7.40 1.28 -5.25
N TRP A 41 -6.34 1.43 -6.03
CA TRP A 41 -6.01 2.62 -6.80
C TRP A 41 -6.61 2.64 -8.21
N THR A 42 -7.38 1.62 -8.62
CA THR A 42 -7.90 1.45 -10.00
C THR A 42 -8.53 2.72 -10.56
N ASN A 43 -9.42 3.37 -9.82
CA ASN A 43 -10.12 4.56 -10.30
C ASN A 43 -9.15 5.73 -10.54
N LEU A 44 -8.17 5.92 -9.66
CA LEU A 44 -7.15 6.97 -9.83
C LEU A 44 -6.20 6.61 -10.98
N ALA A 45 -5.80 5.34 -11.09
CA ALA A 45 -4.92 4.88 -12.14
C ALA A 45 -5.52 5.09 -13.54
N HIS A 46 -6.83 4.87 -13.73
CA HIS A 46 -7.52 5.16 -14.99
C HIS A 46 -7.47 6.63 -15.40
N VAL A 47 -7.42 7.55 -14.45
CA VAL A 47 -7.26 8.97 -14.74
C VAL A 47 -5.82 9.29 -15.09
N LEU A 48 -4.89 8.74 -14.30
CA LEU A 48 -3.46 9.07 -14.38
C LEU A 48 -2.72 8.34 -15.49
N GLU A 49 -3.22 7.19 -15.97
CA GLU A 49 -2.57 6.39 -17.02
C GLU A 49 -2.39 7.13 -18.34
N LYS A 50 -3.11 8.23 -18.55
CA LYS A 50 -2.96 9.09 -19.73
C LYS A 50 -1.60 9.79 -19.76
N GLU A 51 -1.11 10.20 -18.60
CA GLU A 51 0.11 11.01 -18.45
C GLU A 51 1.27 10.24 -17.79
N TYR A 52 0.96 9.19 -17.02
CA TYR A 52 1.93 8.45 -16.23
C TYR A 52 1.92 6.96 -16.57
N ASP A 53 3.07 6.32 -16.38
CA ASP A 53 3.19 4.88 -16.25
C ASP A 53 2.92 4.54 -14.77
N VAL A 54 1.68 4.16 -14.47
CA VAL A 54 1.23 3.95 -13.08
C VAL A 54 1.58 2.53 -12.65
N ILE A 55 2.28 2.41 -11.52
CA ILE A 55 2.66 1.13 -10.90
C ILE A 55 1.97 1.06 -9.53
N MET A 56 1.23 0.00 -9.31
CA MET A 56 0.42 -0.25 -8.11
C MET A 56 0.89 -1.55 -7.46
N PRO A 57 1.92 -1.51 -6.60
CA PRO A 57 2.38 -2.71 -5.90
C PRO A 57 1.43 -3.08 -4.76
N ASP A 58 1.36 -4.38 -4.48
CA ASP A 58 0.85 -4.89 -3.22
C ASP A 58 2.00 -4.88 -2.20
N ALA A 59 1.81 -4.26 -1.04
CA ALA A 59 2.81 -4.26 0.02
C ALA A 59 2.99 -5.67 0.59
N ARG A 60 4.12 -5.95 1.25
CA ARG A 60 4.31 -7.20 2.01
C ARG A 60 3.10 -7.47 2.92
N GLY A 61 2.67 -8.73 2.97
CA GLY A 61 1.49 -9.15 3.75
C GLY A 61 0.14 -8.77 3.15
N HIS A 62 0.11 -8.18 1.94
CA HIS A 62 -1.12 -7.73 1.27
C HIS A 62 -1.23 -8.31 -0.15
N GLY A 63 -2.47 -8.41 -0.63
CA GLY A 63 -2.76 -8.80 -2.00
C GLY A 63 -2.13 -10.14 -2.39
N ASN A 64 -1.36 -10.11 -3.47
CA ASN A 64 -0.64 -11.29 -3.99
C ASN A 64 0.87 -11.24 -3.69
N SER A 65 1.34 -10.30 -2.88
CA SER A 65 2.72 -10.22 -2.43
C SER A 65 3.01 -11.23 -1.33
N SER A 66 4.31 -11.53 -1.10
CA SER A 66 4.74 -12.44 -0.04
C SER A 66 4.28 -11.98 1.34
N VAL A 67 4.08 -12.98 2.21
CA VAL A 67 3.78 -12.81 3.63
C VAL A 67 4.98 -13.35 4.42
N PRO A 68 6.04 -12.55 4.63
CA PRO A 68 7.18 -12.99 5.44
C PRO A 68 6.78 -13.09 6.92
N ASP A 69 7.50 -13.96 7.66
CA ASP A 69 7.24 -14.17 9.10
C ASP A 69 7.64 -12.98 9.97
N PHE A 70 8.46 -12.05 9.44
CA PHE A 70 8.97 -10.86 10.14
C PHE A 70 9.35 -9.75 9.16
N GLY A 71 9.72 -8.57 9.69
CA GLY A 71 10.18 -7.46 8.85
C GLY A 71 9.01 -6.61 8.35
N TYR A 72 8.19 -6.10 9.26
CA TYR A 72 7.06 -5.21 8.91
C TYR A 72 7.27 -3.76 9.39
N ARG A 73 8.54 -3.37 9.63
CA ARG A 73 8.86 -1.95 9.90
C ARG A 73 8.74 -1.12 8.63
N TYR A 74 8.59 0.17 8.79
CA TYR A 74 8.52 1.08 7.63
C TYR A 74 9.79 1.07 6.79
N GLU A 75 10.96 0.79 7.40
CA GLU A 75 12.22 0.60 6.69
C GLU A 75 12.19 -0.66 5.79
N ASP A 76 11.52 -1.72 6.20
CA ASP A 76 11.36 -2.93 5.39
C ASP A 76 10.47 -2.64 4.18
N HIS A 77 9.33 -1.98 4.40
CA HIS A 77 8.44 -1.51 3.32
C HIS A 77 9.17 -0.56 2.35
N ALA A 78 9.98 0.37 2.88
CA ALA A 78 10.76 1.31 2.08
C ALA A 78 11.83 0.59 1.23
N ASN A 79 12.47 -0.44 1.78
CA ASN A 79 13.43 -1.26 1.05
C ASN A 79 12.76 -2.07 -0.06
N ASP A 80 11.52 -2.55 0.13
CA ASP A 80 10.74 -3.21 -0.92
C ASP A 80 10.47 -2.26 -2.08
N VAL A 81 10.02 -1.03 -1.78
CA VAL A 81 9.75 0.00 -2.80
C VAL A 81 11.02 0.36 -3.55
N ALA A 82 12.12 0.58 -2.83
CA ALA A 82 13.41 0.88 -3.46
C ALA A 82 13.91 -0.28 -4.34
N GLY A 83 13.74 -1.51 -3.87
CA GLY A 83 14.06 -2.71 -4.64
C GLY A 83 13.20 -2.86 -5.88
N LEU A 84 11.90 -2.59 -5.81
CA LEU A 84 10.99 -2.59 -6.96
C LEU A 84 11.42 -1.56 -8.02
N ILE A 85 11.76 -0.32 -7.61
CA ILE A 85 12.25 0.73 -8.51
C ILE A 85 13.50 0.26 -9.26
N ASN A 86 14.46 -0.33 -8.53
CA ASN A 86 15.71 -0.81 -9.10
C ASN A 86 15.52 -2.02 -10.03
N ALA A 87 14.72 -3.00 -9.62
CA ALA A 87 14.47 -4.21 -10.40
C ALA A 87 13.73 -3.92 -11.71
N LEU A 88 12.79 -2.98 -11.68
CA LEU A 88 12.10 -2.51 -12.89
C LEU A 88 12.91 -1.51 -13.69
N LYS A 89 14.11 -1.14 -13.23
CA LYS A 89 14.99 -0.15 -13.86
C LYS A 89 14.27 1.15 -14.20
N LEU A 90 13.43 1.61 -13.28
CA LEU A 90 12.66 2.82 -13.50
C LEU A 90 13.57 4.05 -13.44
N PRO A 91 13.39 5.06 -14.34
CA PRO A 91 13.90 6.39 -14.04
C PRO A 91 13.26 6.88 -12.74
N PRO A 92 13.85 7.85 -12.03
CA PRO A 92 13.32 8.32 -10.74
C PRO A 92 11.81 8.58 -10.80
N PRO A 93 10.98 7.77 -10.10
CA PRO A 93 9.53 7.92 -10.12
C PRO A 93 9.04 9.02 -9.18
N ILE A 94 7.77 9.40 -9.34
CA ILE A 94 7.00 10.04 -8.27
C ILE A 94 6.42 8.92 -7.40
N LEU A 95 6.49 9.08 -6.07
CA LEU A 95 5.73 8.24 -5.14
C LEU A 95 4.47 8.99 -4.67
N LEU A 96 3.32 8.34 -4.73
CA LEU A 96 2.12 8.76 -4.04
C LEU A 96 1.76 7.68 -3.02
N GLY A 97 1.73 8.02 -1.74
CA GLY A 97 1.41 7.07 -0.69
C GLY A 97 0.27 7.55 0.22
N HIS A 98 -0.64 6.64 0.54
CA HIS A 98 -1.75 6.87 1.46
C HIS A 98 -1.54 6.11 2.77
N SER A 99 -1.75 6.76 3.91
CA SER A 99 -1.70 6.15 5.25
C SER A 99 -0.37 5.41 5.48
N MET A 100 -0.36 4.09 5.70
CA MET A 100 0.85 3.24 5.77
C MET A 100 1.77 3.46 4.56
N GLY A 101 1.22 3.48 3.34
CA GLY A 101 1.98 3.76 2.11
C GLY A 101 2.56 5.18 2.09
N GLY A 102 1.87 6.14 2.73
CA GLY A 102 2.37 7.51 2.90
C GLY A 102 3.59 7.59 3.80
N MET A 103 3.58 6.89 4.94
CA MET A 103 4.76 6.78 5.80
C MET A 103 5.90 6.04 5.09
N THR A 104 5.59 4.95 4.40
CA THR A 104 6.58 4.22 3.58
C THR A 104 7.25 5.15 2.56
N ALA A 105 6.46 5.95 1.83
CA ALA A 105 6.97 6.90 0.86
C ALA A 105 7.87 7.98 1.50
N ALA A 106 7.51 8.48 2.67
CA ALA A 106 8.31 9.44 3.43
C ALA A 106 9.66 8.83 3.85
N VAL A 107 9.67 7.58 4.33
CA VAL A 107 10.91 6.87 4.68
C VAL A 107 11.80 6.65 3.46
N VAL A 108 11.24 6.29 2.29
CA VAL A 108 12.01 6.20 1.04
C VAL A 108 12.64 7.54 0.70
N ALA A 109 11.85 8.62 0.75
CA ALA A 109 12.33 9.96 0.40
C ALA A 109 13.46 10.44 1.34
N CYS A 110 13.36 10.15 2.63
CA CYS A 110 14.40 10.50 3.61
C CYS A 110 15.69 9.69 3.39
N HIS A 111 15.58 8.37 3.25
CA HIS A 111 16.75 7.50 3.20
C HIS A 111 17.40 7.40 1.81
N LYS A 112 16.63 7.63 0.75
CA LYS A 112 17.05 7.46 -0.65
C LYS A 112 16.52 8.60 -1.54
N PRO A 113 16.80 9.89 -1.21
CA PRO A 113 16.21 11.04 -1.90
C PRO A 113 16.53 11.04 -3.41
N ASN A 114 17.71 10.60 -3.80
CA ASN A 114 18.13 10.55 -5.20
C ASN A 114 17.40 9.47 -6.03
N LEU A 115 16.66 8.58 -5.38
CA LEU A 115 15.88 7.55 -6.06
C LEU A 115 14.56 8.10 -6.62
N LEU A 116 14.11 9.26 -6.14
CA LEU A 116 12.80 9.81 -6.42
C LEU A 116 12.88 11.13 -7.20
N ARG A 117 11.87 11.35 -8.02
CA ARG A 117 11.61 12.64 -8.68
C ARG A 117 10.69 13.54 -7.86
N GLY A 118 9.78 12.96 -7.09
CA GLY A 118 8.80 13.69 -6.31
C GLY A 118 8.04 12.80 -5.34
N LEU A 119 7.31 13.44 -4.45
CA LEU A 119 6.59 12.79 -3.36
C LEU A 119 5.23 13.44 -3.17
N VAL A 120 4.18 12.63 -3.03
CA VAL A 120 2.83 13.04 -2.64
C VAL A 120 2.40 12.20 -1.44
N LEU A 121 2.05 12.84 -0.35
CA LEU A 121 1.63 12.19 0.89
C LEU A 121 0.15 12.46 1.14
N ALA A 122 -0.67 11.41 1.08
CA ALA A 122 -2.08 11.44 1.39
C ALA A 122 -2.30 10.84 2.79
N GLU A 123 -2.53 11.68 3.77
CA GLU A 123 -2.80 11.28 5.17
C GLU A 123 -1.77 10.28 5.72
N PRO A 124 -0.45 10.55 5.65
CA PRO A 124 0.57 9.64 6.13
C PRO A 124 0.40 9.40 7.63
N THR A 125 0.81 8.21 8.12
CA THR A 125 0.72 7.86 9.55
C THR A 125 1.75 8.59 10.41
N PHE A 126 1.80 9.92 10.30
CA PHE A 126 2.60 10.81 11.14
C PHE A 126 1.95 10.97 12.52
N LEU A 127 1.93 9.88 13.26
CA LEU A 127 1.25 9.79 14.54
C LEU A 127 2.20 10.06 15.70
N SER A 128 1.71 10.73 16.74
CA SER A 128 2.45 10.84 17.99
C SER A 128 2.63 9.43 18.62
N PRO A 129 3.69 9.21 19.41
CA PRO A 129 3.89 7.91 20.08
C PRO A 129 2.70 7.48 20.96
N LYS A 130 1.95 8.44 21.52
CA LYS A 130 0.73 8.17 22.29
C LYS A 130 -0.35 7.60 21.38
N PHE A 131 -0.63 8.27 20.24
CA PHE A 131 -1.68 7.86 19.33
C PHE A 131 -1.35 6.54 18.62
N GLN A 132 -0.06 6.28 18.33
CA GLN A 132 0.36 4.97 17.81
C GLN A 132 0.04 3.83 18.78
N ARG A 133 0.29 4.02 20.10
CA ARG A 133 -0.09 3.03 21.09
C ARG A 133 -1.61 2.83 21.15
N GLU A 134 -2.38 3.91 21.11
CA GLU A 134 -3.85 3.84 21.08
C GLU A 134 -4.36 3.04 19.87
N VAL A 135 -3.79 3.24 18.68
CA VAL A 135 -4.14 2.48 17.47
C VAL A 135 -3.73 1.01 17.62
N ARG A 136 -2.51 0.74 18.07
CA ARG A 136 -2.02 -0.64 18.27
C ARG A 136 -2.87 -1.40 19.29
N ASP A 137 -3.23 -0.75 20.40
CA ASP A 137 -3.96 -1.34 21.51
C ASP A 137 -5.49 -1.34 21.29
N SER A 138 -5.95 -0.79 20.12
CA SER A 138 -7.35 -0.86 19.72
C SER A 138 -7.73 -2.27 19.22
N ASP A 139 -9.01 -2.47 18.96
CA ASP A 139 -9.51 -3.74 18.43
C ASP A 139 -9.39 -3.91 16.90
N VAL A 140 -8.60 -3.05 16.23
CA VAL A 140 -8.48 -3.05 14.77
C VAL A 140 -7.99 -4.40 14.22
N ALA A 141 -7.02 -5.02 14.88
CA ALA A 141 -6.49 -6.34 14.48
C ALA A 141 -7.53 -7.45 14.71
N ASP A 142 -8.28 -7.38 15.82
CA ASP A 142 -9.35 -8.34 16.11
C ASP A 142 -10.54 -8.18 15.17
N GLN A 143 -10.88 -6.96 14.80
CA GLN A 143 -11.88 -6.70 13.76
C GLN A 143 -11.44 -7.31 12.42
N HIS A 144 -10.18 -7.15 12.05
CA HIS A 144 -9.66 -7.74 10.82
C HIS A 144 -9.67 -9.27 10.89
N ARG A 145 -9.26 -9.88 11.99
CA ARG A 145 -9.32 -11.33 12.20
C ARG A 145 -10.76 -11.86 12.05
N ARG A 146 -11.77 -11.13 12.54
CA ARG A 146 -13.18 -11.48 12.29
C ARG A 146 -13.54 -11.37 10.82
N THR A 147 -13.06 -10.32 10.14
CA THR A 147 -13.29 -10.13 8.69
C THR A 147 -12.74 -11.29 7.85
N LEU A 148 -11.59 -11.84 8.21
CA LEU A 148 -10.98 -12.97 7.49
C LEU A 148 -11.81 -14.26 7.54
N ASN A 149 -12.79 -14.35 8.46
CA ASN A 149 -13.73 -15.48 8.55
C ASN A 149 -15.06 -15.20 7.81
N MET A 150 -15.19 -14.06 7.15
CA MET A 150 -16.39 -13.67 6.40
C MET A 150 -16.22 -14.03 4.92
N SER A 151 -17.35 -14.26 4.26
CA SER A 151 -17.40 -14.32 2.78
C SER A 151 -17.22 -12.93 2.17
N LEU A 152 -16.85 -12.87 0.90
CA LEU A 152 -16.75 -11.61 0.17
C LEU A 152 -18.07 -10.81 0.23
N ASP A 153 -19.20 -11.49 0.03
CA ASP A 153 -20.53 -10.86 0.02
C ASP A 153 -20.85 -10.21 1.38
N GLU A 154 -20.51 -10.88 2.47
CA GLU A 154 -20.68 -10.32 3.84
C GLU A 154 -19.79 -9.08 4.05
N VAL A 155 -18.54 -9.12 3.61
CA VAL A 155 -17.63 -7.96 3.73
C VAL A 155 -18.12 -6.79 2.86
N VAL A 156 -18.62 -7.06 1.66
CA VAL A 156 -19.21 -6.03 0.77
C VAL A 156 -20.47 -5.44 1.39
N ALA A 157 -21.35 -6.28 1.98
CA ALA A 157 -22.56 -5.81 2.64
C ALA A 157 -22.24 -4.91 3.84
N ASP A 158 -21.28 -5.31 4.68
CA ASP A 158 -20.81 -4.51 5.81
C ASP A 158 -20.18 -3.18 5.34
N ALA A 159 -19.37 -3.21 4.28
CA ALA A 159 -18.80 -2.01 3.69
C ALA A 159 -19.87 -1.07 3.12
N ARG A 160 -20.93 -1.61 2.51
CA ARG A 160 -22.07 -0.83 1.98
C ARG A 160 -22.84 -0.14 3.10
N ASN A 161 -23.06 -0.82 4.21
CA ASN A 161 -23.74 -0.24 5.37
C ASN A 161 -22.94 0.97 5.94
N ARG A 162 -21.63 0.88 5.97
CA ARG A 162 -20.75 1.96 6.45
C ARG A 162 -20.57 3.09 5.44
N HIS A 163 -20.66 2.79 4.15
CA HIS A 163 -20.39 3.71 3.04
C HIS A 163 -21.48 3.64 1.96
N PRO A 164 -22.74 4.00 2.26
CA PRO A 164 -23.89 3.77 1.36
C PRO A 164 -23.77 4.48 0.01
N ASN A 165 -23.03 5.59 -0.04
CA ASN A 165 -22.88 6.41 -1.25
C ASN A 165 -21.64 6.02 -2.10
N ARG A 166 -20.89 4.99 -1.71
CA ARG A 166 -19.71 4.56 -2.47
C ARG A 166 -20.12 3.61 -3.60
N ALA A 167 -19.48 3.76 -4.78
CA ALA A 167 -19.75 2.88 -5.92
C ALA A 167 -19.52 1.40 -5.57
N ALA A 168 -20.36 0.51 -6.10
CA ALA A 168 -20.34 -0.91 -5.79
C ALA A 168 -18.98 -1.56 -6.14
N GLU A 169 -18.41 -1.20 -7.28
CA GLU A 169 -17.12 -1.70 -7.74
C GLU A 169 -15.99 -1.31 -6.76
N THR A 170 -16.05 -0.09 -6.23
CA THR A 170 -15.08 0.39 -5.24
C THR A 170 -15.21 -0.38 -3.93
N LEU A 171 -16.45 -0.63 -3.46
CA LEU A 171 -16.69 -1.43 -2.25
C LEU A 171 -16.13 -2.85 -2.40
N GLU A 172 -16.35 -3.46 -3.56
CA GLU A 172 -15.85 -4.81 -3.85
C GLU A 172 -14.32 -4.86 -3.89
N LEU A 173 -13.65 -3.89 -4.55
CA LEU A 173 -12.19 -3.80 -4.56
C LEU A 173 -11.61 -3.76 -3.14
N PHE A 174 -12.16 -2.91 -2.28
CA PHE A 174 -11.69 -2.80 -0.89
C PHE A 174 -12.03 -4.04 -0.05
N ALA A 175 -13.19 -4.68 -0.29
CA ALA A 175 -13.56 -5.92 0.39
C ALA A 175 -12.59 -7.06 0.04
N ARG A 176 -12.27 -7.23 -1.24
CA ARG A 176 -11.27 -8.20 -1.71
C ARG A 176 -9.89 -7.93 -1.11
N ALA A 177 -9.44 -6.67 -1.11
CA ALA A 177 -8.17 -6.28 -0.53
C ALA A 177 -8.08 -6.59 0.96
N ARG A 178 -9.15 -6.36 1.72
CA ARG A 178 -9.22 -6.75 3.14
C ARG A 178 -9.05 -8.25 3.34
N LEU A 179 -9.76 -9.07 2.56
CA LEU A 179 -9.65 -10.53 2.62
C LEU A 179 -8.28 -11.06 2.18
N GLN A 180 -7.54 -10.28 1.39
CA GLN A 180 -6.19 -10.58 0.94
C GLN A 180 -5.09 -9.98 1.85
N THR A 181 -5.46 -9.38 2.98
CA THR A 181 -4.49 -8.85 3.94
C THR A 181 -4.22 -9.88 5.01
N SER A 182 -2.97 -10.31 5.15
CA SER A 182 -2.55 -11.22 6.21
C SER A 182 -2.58 -10.55 7.58
N MET A 183 -2.81 -11.32 8.64
CA MET A 183 -2.65 -10.84 10.02
C MET A 183 -1.22 -10.35 10.31
N ALA A 184 -0.20 -10.92 9.67
CA ALA A 184 1.18 -10.47 9.82
C ALA A 184 1.40 -9.01 9.38
N ALA A 185 0.58 -8.48 8.45
CA ALA A 185 0.67 -7.09 8.04
C ALA A 185 0.41 -6.10 9.20
N PHE A 186 -0.29 -6.53 10.24
CA PHE A 186 -0.57 -5.71 11.44
C PHE A 186 0.66 -5.52 12.33
N ASP A 187 1.73 -6.28 12.11
CA ASP A 187 3.00 -6.09 12.80
C ASP A 187 3.64 -4.72 12.49
N VAL A 188 3.19 -4.03 11.43
CA VAL A 188 3.56 -2.64 11.14
C VAL A 188 3.13 -1.68 12.27
N LEU A 189 2.13 -2.05 13.06
CA LEU A 189 1.63 -1.25 14.20
C LEU A 189 2.45 -1.46 15.49
N THR A 190 3.31 -2.48 15.55
CA THR A 190 4.02 -2.88 16.77
C THR A 190 5.23 -1.99 17.08
N PRO A 191 6.19 -1.74 16.14
CA PRO A 191 7.28 -0.82 16.39
C PRO A 191 6.79 0.63 16.39
N LEU A 192 7.49 1.49 17.10
CA LEU A 192 7.25 2.93 16.96
C LEU A 192 7.55 3.36 15.52
N ASN A 193 6.67 4.18 14.96
CA ASN A 193 6.91 4.79 13.65
C ASN A 193 8.17 5.66 13.71
N PRO A 194 8.90 5.80 12.60
CA PRO A 194 9.94 6.81 12.49
C PRO A 194 9.41 8.18 12.89
N ASP A 195 10.24 8.98 13.57
CA ASP A 195 9.84 10.35 13.91
C ASP A 195 9.73 11.16 12.62
N TYR A 196 8.50 11.53 12.27
CA TYR A 196 8.23 12.26 11.03
C TYR A 196 8.97 13.61 10.96
N LYS A 197 9.32 14.22 12.10
CA LYS A 197 10.12 15.45 12.15
C LYS A 197 11.56 15.23 11.65
N MET A 198 12.01 13.99 11.62
CA MET A 198 13.30 13.60 11.06
C MET A 198 13.21 13.18 9.61
N LEU A 199 11.97 13.08 9.05
CA LEU A 199 11.71 12.63 7.68
C LEU A 199 11.40 13.80 6.71
N VAL A 200 11.21 15.01 7.22
CA VAL A 200 10.85 16.22 6.46
C VAL A 200 11.79 17.37 6.74
#